data_a0f2232db67fcc78019728bb938cb24c
#
_entry.id   a0f2232db67fcc78019728bb938cb24c
#
_cell.length_a   1.000
_cell.length_b   1.000
_cell.length_c   1.000
_cell.angle_alpha   90.00
_cell.angle_beta   90.00
_cell.angle_gamma   90.00
#
_symmetry.space_group_name_H-M   'P 1'
#
loop_
_entity.id
_entity.type
_entity.pdbx_description
1 polymer ?
#
loop_
_entity_poly.entity_id
_entity_poly.type
_entity_poly.pdbx_seq_one_letter_code
_entity_poly.pdbx_strand_id
1 'polypeptide(L)'
;YDILRNSKPNKKKKFQYLIEEWGADFQSEHERYLVEKKFKKPVIITDYPKDIKAFYMRMNDDGKTVRAMDVLFPGIGEIIGGSQREERLDVLKERMKEMDIPEDELWWYIDSRNFGTVPHSGYGLGFERLVLFVTGMGNIRDVIPFPRTPNNADF
;
A
#
# COMPACT_ATOMS: atom_id res chain seq x y z
N TYR A 1 -7.64 -2.79 -12.04
CA TYR A 1 -9.08 -2.66 -11.89
C TYR A 1 -9.85 -3.56 -12.86
N ASP A 2 -9.62 -3.47 -14.16
CA ASP A 2 -10.37 -4.25 -15.17
C ASP A 2 -10.28 -5.76 -14.97
N ILE A 3 -9.14 -6.28 -14.57
CA ILE A 3 -8.96 -7.70 -14.24
C ILE A 3 -9.90 -8.11 -13.11
N LEU A 4 -9.97 -7.32 -12.05
CA LEU A 4 -10.82 -7.61 -10.88
C LEU A 4 -12.30 -7.43 -11.21
N ARG A 5 -12.67 -6.28 -11.80
CA ARG A 5 -14.05 -5.98 -12.20
C ARG A 5 -14.62 -7.04 -13.12
N ASN A 6 -13.82 -7.54 -14.06
CA ASN A 6 -14.23 -8.58 -15.01
C ASN A 6 -14.02 -10.02 -14.51
N SER A 7 -13.51 -10.20 -13.30
CA SER A 7 -13.28 -11.53 -12.73
C SER A 7 -14.61 -12.26 -12.43
N LYS A 8 -14.53 -13.60 -12.49
CA LYS A 8 -15.68 -14.44 -12.16
C LYS A 8 -16.18 -14.26 -10.71
N PRO A 9 -15.30 -14.11 -9.69
CA PRO A 9 -15.77 -13.80 -8.33
C PRO A 9 -16.51 -12.49 -8.25
N ASN A 10 -16.03 -11.41 -8.88
CA ASN A 10 -16.68 -10.11 -8.86
C ASN A 10 -18.06 -10.14 -9.52
N LYS A 11 -18.12 -10.68 -10.76
CA LYS A 11 -19.40 -10.81 -11.51
C LYS A 11 -20.44 -11.69 -10.83
N LYS A 12 -20.01 -12.71 -10.07
CA LYS A 12 -20.87 -13.58 -9.30
C LYS A 12 -21.12 -13.12 -7.85
N LYS A 13 -20.72 -11.89 -7.51
CA LYS A 13 -20.84 -11.29 -6.16
C LYS A 13 -20.30 -12.21 -5.06
N LYS A 14 -19.14 -12.83 -5.31
CA LYS A 14 -18.45 -13.70 -4.34
C LYS A 14 -17.42 -12.97 -3.51
N PHE A 15 -16.94 -11.82 -3.97
CA PHE A 15 -16.15 -10.91 -3.15
C PHE A 15 -17.06 -10.24 -2.13
N GLN A 16 -16.56 -10.05 -0.93
CA GLN A 16 -17.24 -9.26 0.10
C GLN A 16 -17.32 -7.80 -0.30
N TYR A 17 -16.24 -7.29 -0.94
CA TYR A 17 -16.15 -5.93 -1.47
C TYR A 17 -16.08 -5.99 -2.99
N LEU A 18 -17.09 -5.47 -3.67
CA LEU A 18 -17.12 -5.52 -5.13
C LEU A 18 -16.30 -4.37 -5.73
N ILE A 19 -15.56 -4.68 -6.79
CA ILE A 19 -14.89 -3.67 -7.61
C ILE A 19 -15.86 -3.25 -8.71
N GLU A 20 -16.54 -2.14 -8.49
CA GLU A 20 -17.54 -1.60 -9.43
C GLU A 20 -16.91 -0.55 -10.34
N GLU A 21 -16.04 0.29 -9.78
CA GLU A 21 -15.40 1.40 -10.50
C GLU A 21 -13.89 1.47 -10.26
N TRP A 22 -13.23 2.32 -11.02
CA TRP A 22 -11.83 2.66 -10.81
C TRP A 22 -11.72 3.56 -9.57
N GLY A 23 -10.70 3.34 -8.77
CA GLY A 23 -10.49 4.12 -7.54
C GLY A 23 -10.89 3.35 -6.26
N ALA A 24 -11.68 2.29 -6.38
CA ALA A 24 -12.00 1.44 -5.22
C ALA A 24 -10.73 0.86 -4.58
N ASP A 25 -10.68 0.86 -3.25
CA ASP A 25 -9.55 0.29 -2.52
C ASP A 25 -9.53 -1.24 -2.63
N PHE A 26 -8.35 -1.81 -2.81
CA PHE A 26 -8.19 -3.26 -2.88
C PHE A 26 -8.12 -3.84 -1.47
N GLN A 27 -8.98 -4.81 -1.23
CA GLN A 27 -8.96 -5.59 0.00
C GLN A 27 -8.15 -6.88 -0.21
N SER A 28 -7.75 -7.52 0.88
CA SER A 28 -6.94 -8.75 0.85
C SER A 28 -7.48 -9.84 -0.08
N GLU A 29 -8.80 -9.93 -0.26
CA GLU A 29 -9.43 -10.91 -1.17
C GLU A 29 -9.11 -10.61 -2.65
N HIS A 30 -8.98 -9.31 -3.02
CA HIS A 30 -8.63 -8.89 -4.36
C HIS A 30 -7.15 -9.19 -4.65
N GLU A 31 -6.28 -8.85 -3.70
CA GLU A 31 -4.84 -9.12 -3.78
C GLU A 31 -4.57 -10.62 -3.92
N ARG A 32 -5.18 -11.43 -3.06
CA ARG A 32 -5.09 -12.89 -3.12
C ARG A 32 -5.59 -13.45 -4.45
N TYR A 33 -6.70 -12.92 -4.96
CA TYR A 33 -7.19 -13.34 -6.28
C TYR A 33 -6.15 -13.07 -7.37
N LEU A 34 -5.50 -11.91 -7.36
CA LEU A 34 -4.47 -11.56 -8.35
C LEU A 34 -3.29 -12.53 -8.29
N VAL A 35 -2.71 -12.75 -7.11
CA VAL A 35 -1.49 -13.55 -6.97
C VAL A 35 -1.72 -15.06 -6.98
N GLU A 36 -2.88 -15.55 -6.49
CA GLU A 36 -3.14 -16.98 -6.35
C GLU A 36 -3.96 -17.59 -7.50
N LYS A 37 -4.86 -16.80 -8.08
CA LYS A 37 -5.81 -17.30 -9.09
C LYS A 37 -5.50 -16.77 -10.49
N LYS A 38 -5.23 -15.47 -10.63
CA LYS A 38 -5.04 -14.83 -11.93
C LYS A 38 -3.63 -15.03 -12.46
N PHE A 39 -2.61 -14.59 -11.74
CA PHE A 39 -1.22 -14.63 -12.20
C PHE A 39 -0.44 -15.84 -11.69
N LYS A 40 -0.81 -16.39 -10.54
CA LYS A 40 -0.16 -17.52 -9.86
C LYS A 40 1.34 -17.31 -9.63
N LYS A 41 1.70 -16.09 -9.26
CA LYS A 41 3.06 -15.64 -8.98
C LYS A 41 3.01 -14.33 -8.22
N PRO A 42 4.15 -13.86 -7.64
CA PRO A 42 4.24 -12.51 -7.10
C PRO A 42 3.85 -11.45 -8.13
N VAL A 43 3.19 -10.39 -7.68
CA VAL A 43 2.68 -9.29 -8.52
C VAL A 43 3.08 -7.97 -7.88
N ILE A 44 3.53 -7.02 -8.68
CA ILE A 44 3.72 -5.63 -8.25
C ILE A 44 2.55 -4.82 -8.81
N ILE A 45 1.85 -4.13 -7.92
CA ILE A 45 0.81 -3.17 -8.29
C ILE A 45 1.41 -1.78 -8.16
N THR A 46 1.24 -0.94 -9.17
CA THR A 46 1.75 0.43 -9.21
C THR A 46 0.65 1.43 -9.53
N ASP A 47 0.98 2.72 -9.37
CA ASP A 47 0.13 3.83 -9.81
C ASP A 47 -1.28 3.78 -9.21
N TYR A 48 -1.32 3.76 -7.90
CA TYR A 48 -2.58 3.75 -7.14
C TYR A 48 -3.33 5.07 -7.24
N PRO A 49 -4.67 5.05 -7.13
CA PRO A 49 -5.46 6.27 -6.99
C PRO A 49 -4.97 7.12 -5.80
N LYS A 50 -4.88 8.43 -6.02
CA LYS A 50 -4.38 9.35 -4.99
C LYS A 50 -5.22 9.36 -3.72
N ASP A 51 -6.53 9.13 -3.86
CA ASP A 51 -7.50 9.30 -2.77
C ASP A 51 -7.42 8.17 -1.72
N ILE A 52 -6.77 7.04 -2.06
CA ILE A 52 -6.58 5.90 -1.16
C ILE A 52 -5.13 5.76 -0.68
N LYS A 53 -4.26 6.73 -0.96
CA LYS A 53 -2.84 6.68 -0.59
C LYS A 53 -2.42 7.97 0.13
N ALA A 54 -1.33 7.87 0.88
CA ALA A 54 -0.85 8.93 1.75
C ALA A 54 -0.41 10.21 1.00
N PHE A 55 -0.55 11.35 1.65
CA PHE A 55 -0.26 12.68 1.11
C PHE A 55 1.15 12.86 0.57
N TYR A 56 2.13 12.15 1.14
CA TYR A 56 3.54 12.28 0.82
C TYR A 56 3.98 11.51 -0.43
N MET A 57 3.10 10.75 -1.06
CA MET A 57 3.42 10.00 -2.26
C MET A 57 3.40 10.89 -3.49
N ARG A 58 4.42 10.73 -4.35
CA ARG A 58 4.61 11.52 -5.57
C ARG A 58 3.39 11.41 -6.49
N MET A 59 2.75 12.55 -6.76
CA MET A 59 1.67 12.65 -7.74
C MET A 59 2.18 12.40 -9.15
N ASN A 60 1.51 11.53 -9.90
CA ASN A 60 1.73 11.37 -11.33
C ASN A 60 1.19 12.58 -12.11
N ASP A 61 1.65 12.75 -13.33
CA ASP A 61 1.29 13.88 -14.18
C ASP A 61 -0.17 13.81 -14.66
N ASP A 62 -0.85 12.69 -14.45
CA ASP A 62 -2.28 12.51 -14.72
C ASP A 62 -3.18 13.19 -13.66
N GLY A 63 -2.61 13.66 -12.56
CA GLY A 63 -3.33 14.29 -11.44
C GLY A 63 -4.28 13.36 -10.68
N LYS A 64 -4.29 12.08 -10.96
CA LYS A 64 -5.23 11.09 -10.41
C LYS A 64 -4.55 9.96 -9.65
N THR A 65 -3.32 9.64 -10.01
CA THR A 65 -2.57 8.53 -9.42
C THR A 65 -1.31 9.00 -8.72
N VAL A 66 -0.75 8.15 -7.88
CA VAL A 66 0.52 8.36 -7.18
C VAL A 66 1.51 7.25 -7.50
N ARG A 67 2.80 7.56 -7.46
CA ARG A 67 3.91 6.61 -7.67
C ARG A 67 4.11 5.71 -6.46
N ALA A 68 3.05 5.01 -6.08
CA ALA A 68 3.08 3.97 -5.08
C ALA A 68 3.32 2.61 -5.72
N MET A 69 3.85 1.68 -4.96
CA MET A 69 3.93 0.28 -5.31
C MET A 69 3.66 -0.62 -4.11
N ASP A 70 2.95 -1.72 -4.34
CA ASP A 70 2.82 -2.80 -3.38
C ASP A 70 3.24 -4.11 -4.04
N VAL A 71 4.09 -4.89 -3.36
CA VAL A 71 4.56 -6.19 -3.85
C VAL A 71 3.80 -7.29 -3.11
N LEU A 72 3.00 -8.01 -3.85
CA LEU A 72 2.09 -9.04 -3.35
C LEU A 72 2.65 -10.44 -3.61
N PHE A 73 2.57 -11.31 -2.60
CA PHE A 73 3.00 -12.70 -2.68
C PHE A 73 1.84 -13.68 -2.46
N PRO A 74 1.80 -14.81 -3.20
CA PRO A 74 0.82 -15.86 -2.95
C PRO A 74 0.86 -16.36 -1.51
N GLY A 75 -0.31 -16.52 -0.89
CA GLY A 75 -0.43 -17.01 0.48
C GLY A 75 -0.25 -15.95 1.57
N ILE A 76 0.40 -14.82 1.26
CA ILE A 76 0.73 -13.75 2.22
C ILE A 76 -0.08 -12.47 1.95
N GLY A 77 -0.15 -12.03 0.69
CA GLY A 77 -0.60 -10.69 0.31
C GLY A 77 0.58 -9.73 0.21
N GLU A 78 0.41 -8.48 0.63
CA GLU A 78 1.47 -7.48 0.60
C GLU A 78 2.63 -7.83 1.53
N ILE A 79 3.85 -7.88 0.99
CA ILE A 79 5.10 -8.01 1.76
C ILE A 79 5.87 -6.69 1.77
N ILE A 80 5.86 -5.94 0.66
CA ILE A 80 6.56 -4.67 0.52
C ILE A 80 5.55 -3.63 0.05
N GLY A 81 5.52 -2.50 0.75
CA GLY A 81 4.84 -1.28 0.29
C GLY A 81 5.85 -0.15 0.16
N GLY A 82 5.75 0.63 -0.89
CA GLY A 82 6.67 1.73 -1.14
C GLY A 82 6.13 2.80 -2.06
N SER A 83 6.88 3.90 -2.16
CA SER A 83 6.57 4.96 -3.13
C SER A 83 7.78 5.84 -3.42
N GLN A 84 7.76 6.50 -4.55
CA GLN A 84 8.49 7.76 -4.68
C GLN A 84 7.84 8.80 -3.76
N ARG A 85 8.64 9.63 -3.11
CA ARG A 85 8.15 10.70 -2.23
C ARG A 85 7.90 11.96 -3.05
N GLU A 86 6.90 12.75 -2.63
CA GLU A 86 6.65 14.05 -3.25
C GLU A 86 7.77 15.02 -2.85
N GLU A 87 8.58 15.38 -3.83
CA GLU A 87 9.69 16.32 -3.66
C GLU A 87 9.29 17.76 -3.96
N ARG A 88 8.18 17.99 -4.65
CA ARG A 88 7.68 19.32 -4.99
C ARG A 88 6.91 19.89 -3.81
N LEU A 89 7.44 20.95 -3.22
CA LEU A 89 6.90 21.53 -2.00
C LEU A 89 5.45 22.02 -2.13
N ASP A 90 5.16 22.68 -3.23
CA ASP A 90 3.83 23.21 -3.55
C ASP A 90 2.78 22.09 -3.64
N VAL A 91 3.10 21.02 -4.35
CA VAL A 91 2.22 19.86 -4.49
C VAL A 91 2.04 19.12 -3.16
N LEU A 92 3.12 18.98 -2.37
CA LEU A 92 3.05 18.38 -1.04
C LEU A 92 2.07 19.14 -0.13
N LYS A 93 2.18 20.47 -0.09
CA LYS A 93 1.29 21.33 0.72
C LYS A 93 -0.16 21.28 0.24
N GLU A 94 -0.37 21.24 -1.08
CA GLU A 94 -1.72 21.07 -1.64
C GLU A 94 -2.34 19.75 -1.20
N ARG A 95 -1.58 18.65 -1.26
CA ARG A 95 -2.04 17.34 -0.79
C ARG A 95 -2.32 17.30 0.72
N MET A 96 -1.48 17.95 1.52
CA MET A 96 -1.74 18.10 2.97
C MET A 96 -3.06 18.83 3.21
N LYS A 97 -3.31 19.93 2.48
CA LYS A 97 -4.57 20.68 2.58
C LYS A 97 -5.79 19.85 2.14
N GLU A 98 -5.69 19.09 1.03
CA GLU A 98 -6.76 18.21 0.55
C GLU A 98 -7.14 17.14 1.60
N MET A 99 -6.20 16.72 2.43
CA MET A 99 -6.38 15.68 3.45
C MET A 99 -6.53 16.22 4.88
N ASP A 100 -6.76 17.53 5.03
CA ASP A 100 -6.91 18.22 6.32
C ASP A 100 -5.75 17.96 7.30
N ILE A 101 -4.51 17.90 6.77
CA ILE A 101 -3.29 17.71 7.59
C ILE A 101 -2.68 19.07 7.88
N PRO A 102 -2.58 19.47 9.15
CA PRO A 102 -1.97 20.75 9.56
C PRO A 102 -0.47 20.80 9.24
N GLU A 103 -0.01 21.91 8.62
CA GLU A 103 1.40 22.08 8.26
C GLU A 103 2.31 22.18 9.49
N ASP A 104 1.83 22.73 10.59
CA ASP A 104 2.57 22.92 11.82
C ASP A 104 2.91 21.61 12.54
N GLU A 105 2.12 20.56 12.39
CA GLU A 105 2.42 19.24 12.91
C GLU A 105 3.57 18.54 12.16
N LEU A 106 3.77 18.90 10.89
CA LEU A 106 4.75 18.30 9.99
C LEU A 106 5.77 19.33 9.45
N TRP A 107 5.99 20.40 10.18
CA TRP A 107 6.92 21.47 9.77
C TRP A 107 8.32 20.93 9.37
N TRP A 108 8.85 19.99 10.13
CA TRP A 108 10.14 19.35 9.88
C TRP A 108 10.16 18.56 8.55
N TYR A 109 9.04 17.98 8.17
CA TYR A 109 8.89 17.26 6.90
C TYR A 109 8.81 18.23 5.71
N ILE A 110 8.13 19.35 5.91
CA ILE A 110 8.07 20.45 4.94
C ILE A 110 9.47 21.08 4.77
N ASP A 111 10.18 21.34 5.86
CA ASP A 111 11.53 21.93 5.84
C ASP A 111 12.55 21.07 5.11
N SER A 112 12.38 19.77 5.13
CA SER A 112 13.22 18.87 4.31
C SER A 112 13.09 19.14 2.79
N ARG A 113 12.06 19.89 2.35
CA ARG A 113 11.90 20.36 0.97
C ARG A 113 12.34 21.81 0.81
N ASN A 114 12.21 22.64 1.87
CA ASN A 114 12.66 24.03 1.87
C ASN A 114 14.19 24.15 1.77
N PHE A 115 14.92 23.25 2.42
CA PHE A 115 16.39 23.26 2.43
C PHE A 115 17.04 22.60 1.21
N GLY A 116 16.28 22.26 0.21
CA GLY A 116 16.71 21.58 -1.00
C GLY A 116 16.20 20.15 -1.05
N THR A 117 15.79 19.74 -2.24
CA THR A 117 15.16 18.44 -2.45
C THR A 117 15.70 17.77 -3.71
N VAL A 118 15.61 16.43 -3.71
CA VAL A 118 15.92 15.58 -4.86
C VAL A 118 14.84 14.50 -4.97
N PRO A 119 14.62 13.94 -6.16
CA PRO A 119 13.80 12.74 -6.30
C PRO A 119 14.31 11.63 -5.38
N HIS A 120 13.46 11.12 -4.51
CA HIS A 120 13.79 10.06 -3.56
C HIS A 120 12.60 9.12 -3.36
N SER A 121 12.90 7.92 -2.92
CA SER A 121 11.92 6.87 -2.68
C SER A 121 12.17 6.18 -1.34
N GLY A 122 11.15 5.50 -0.84
CA GLY A 122 11.27 4.67 0.33
C GLY A 122 10.31 3.49 0.24
N TYR A 123 10.64 2.43 0.96
CA TYR A 123 9.79 1.26 1.09
C TYR A 123 9.86 0.69 2.50
N GLY A 124 8.80 -0.02 2.88
CA GLY A 124 8.78 -0.88 4.05
C GLY A 124 8.65 -2.33 3.62
N LEU A 125 9.40 -3.21 4.26
CA LEU A 125 9.30 -4.66 4.10
C LEU A 125 8.83 -5.25 5.42
N GLY A 126 7.70 -5.96 5.41
CA GLY A 126 7.23 -6.75 6.54
C GLY A 126 8.14 -7.96 6.74
N PHE A 127 9.13 -7.83 7.63
CA PHE A 127 10.13 -8.88 7.84
C PHE A 127 9.48 -10.18 8.32
N GLU A 128 8.50 -10.09 9.22
CA GLU A 128 7.73 -11.23 9.70
C GLU A 128 6.92 -11.90 8.58
N ARG A 129 6.40 -11.13 7.63
CA ARG A 129 5.70 -11.67 6.44
C ARG A 129 6.67 -12.39 5.51
N LEU A 130 7.88 -11.86 5.36
CA LEU A 130 8.94 -12.52 4.59
C LEU A 130 9.35 -13.85 5.24
N VAL A 131 9.56 -13.85 6.55
CA VAL A 131 9.88 -15.08 7.29
C VAL A 131 8.75 -16.10 7.18
N LEU A 132 7.49 -15.65 7.33
CA LEU A 132 6.32 -16.51 7.15
C LEU A 132 6.30 -17.17 5.77
N PHE A 133 6.57 -16.39 4.72
CA PHE A 133 6.62 -16.88 3.35
C PHE A 133 7.74 -17.93 3.14
N VAL A 134 8.95 -17.61 3.59
CA VAL A 134 10.13 -18.47 3.39
C VAL A 134 10.02 -19.79 4.18
N THR A 135 9.48 -19.72 5.38
CA THR A 135 9.34 -20.91 6.26
C THR A 135 8.09 -21.74 5.96
N GLY A 136 7.10 -21.16 5.27
CA GLY A 136 5.81 -21.80 5.03
C GLY A 136 4.95 -21.97 6.29
N MET A 137 5.26 -21.25 7.37
CA MET A 137 4.46 -21.28 8.60
C MET A 137 3.08 -20.65 8.39
N GLY A 138 2.08 -21.15 9.10
CA GLY A 138 0.70 -20.72 8.91
C GLY A 138 0.24 -19.55 9.78
N ASN A 139 1.01 -19.22 10.85
CA ASN A 139 0.63 -18.19 11.80
C ASN A 139 1.80 -17.20 11.99
N ILE A 140 1.51 -15.92 11.78
CA ILE A 140 2.52 -14.85 11.88
C ILE A 140 3.13 -14.74 13.31
N ARG A 141 2.41 -15.14 14.35
CA ARG A 141 2.91 -15.15 15.72
C ARG A 141 4.09 -16.10 15.91
N ASP A 142 4.14 -17.16 15.12
CA ASP A 142 5.19 -18.18 15.23
C ASP A 142 6.52 -17.73 14.61
N VAL A 143 6.52 -16.61 13.88
CA VAL A 143 7.71 -16.03 13.24
C VAL A 143 8.14 -14.70 13.86
N ILE A 144 7.49 -14.30 14.95
CA ILE A 144 7.83 -13.11 15.75
C ILE A 144 8.36 -13.58 17.11
N PRO A 145 9.54 -13.14 17.55
CA PRO A 145 10.12 -13.57 18.84
C PRO A 145 9.25 -13.25 20.06
N PHE A 146 8.56 -12.08 20.03
CA PHE A 146 7.70 -11.61 21.12
C PHE A 146 6.35 -11.14 20.57
N PRO A 147 5.47 -12.09 20.18
CA PRO A 147 4.19 -11.74 19.57
C PRO A 147 3.27 -11.07 20.60
N ARG A 148 2.71 -9.92 20.24
CA ARG A 148 1.74 -9.20 21.05
C ARG A 148 0.35 -9.29 20.45
N THR A 149 -0.63 -9.52 21.31
CA THR A 149 -2.04 -9.60 20.93
C THR A 149 -2.89 -8.84 21.94
N PRO A 150 -4.14 -8.51 21.62
CA PRO A 150 -5.04 -7.94 22.62
C PRO A 150 -5.04 -8.80 23.90
N ASN A 151 -4.86 -8.13 25.05
CA ASN A 151 -4.78 -8.75 26.38
C ASN A 151 -3.57 -9.70 26.60
N ASN A 152 -2.55 -9.63 25.75
CA ASN A 152 -1.32 -10.40 25.92
C ASN A 152 -0.12 -9.54 25.49
N ALA A 153 0.61 -9.03 26.47
CA ALA A 153 1.84 -8.27 26.33
C ALA A 153 2.74 -8.50 27.55
N ASP A 154 3.05 -9.78 27.80
CA ASP A 154 3.72 -10.23 29.04
C ASP A 154 5.23 -9.96 29.02
N PHE A 155 5.79 -9.41 27.91
CA PHE A 155 7.22 -9.11 27.74
C PHE A 155 7.44 -7.67 27.31
#